data_f756832dfe574e432f5f0d4e20abe8d5
#
_entry.id   f756832dfe574e432f5f0d4e20abe8d5
#
_cell.length_a   1.000
_cell.length_b   1.000
_cell.length_c   1.000
_cell.angle_alpha   90.00
_cell.angle_beta   90.00
_cell.angle_gamma   90.00
#
_symmetry.space_group_name_H-M   'P 1'
#
loop_
_entity.id
_entity.type
_entity.pdbx_description
1 polymer ?
#
loop_
_entity_poly.entity_id
_entity_poly.type
_entity_poly.pdbx_seq_one_letter_code
_entity_poly.pdbx_strand_id
1 'polypeptide(L)'
;MQIRSGSPSDAEAIARLIASFQCELTDDPSGAGAEAYLASVSVEAEREYLTSARYRYLLAYAGSQLAGFITIRDGSHLFHLFVERTHQRQGLARRLWEQALRELGAPRSQGAFTVNSSLLAVPVYRAFGFVPSGSTKSVDGISFLPMQRPGSPA
;
A
#
# COMPACT_ATOMS: atom_id res chain seq x y z
N MET A 1 12.98 -15.19 1.73
CA MET A 1 11.59 -14.69 1.82
C MET A 1 10.99 -14.69 0.42
N GLN A 2 9.85 -15.33 0.27
CA GLN A 2 9.21 -15.49 -1.02
C GLN A 2 8.12 -14.44 -1.22
N ILE A 3 8.09 -13.82 -2.41
CA ILE A 3 7.04 -12.88 -2.79
C ILE A 3 6.13 -13.57 -3.80
N ARG A 4 4.83 -13.54 -3.55
CA ARG A 4 3.82 -14.18 -4.41
C ARG A 4 2.57 -13.32 -4.56
N SER A 5 1.75 -13.64 -5.55
CA SER A 5 0.45 -12.99 -5.72
C SER A 5 -0.48 -13.29 -4.56
N GLY A 6 -1.36 -12.34 -4.24
CA GLY A 6 -2.37 -12.52 -3.21
C GLY A 6 -3.59 -13.31 -3.72
N SER A 7 -4.32 -13.88 -2.78
CA SER A 7 -5.58 -14.57 -3.02
C SER A 7 -6.58 -14.19 -1.92
N PRO A 8 -7.89 -14.44 -2.10
CA PRO A 8 -8.88 -14.09 -1.07
C PRO A 8 -8.60 -14.68 0.30
N SER A 9 -7.91 -15.83 0.37
CA SER A 9 -7.54 -16.44 1.65
C SER A 9 -6.51 -15.65 2.43
N ASP A 10 -5.87 -14.65 1.82
CA ASP A 10 -4.89 -13.79 2.50
C ASP A 10 -5.54 -12.58 3.19
N ALA A 11 -6.85 -12.37 3.02
CA ALA A 11 -7.52 -11.16 3.50
C ALA A 11 -7.38 -10.94 5.00
N GLU A 12 -7.47 -11.99 5.81
CA GLU A 12 -7.34 -11.84 7.27
C GLU A 12 -5.95 -11.39 7.68
N ALA A 13 -4.90 -11.97 7.10
CA ALA A 13 -3.52 -11.59 7.40
C ALA A 13 -3.25 -10.16 6.96
N ILE A 14 -3.74 -9.76 5.80
CA ILE A 14 -3.60 -8.40 5.27
C ILE A 14 -4.28 -7.39 6.20
N ALA A 15 -5.55 -7.63 6.54
CA ALA A 15 -6.31 -6.73 7.39
C ALA A 15 -5.68 -6.61 8.79
N ARG A 16 -5.17 -7.71 9.33
CA ARG A 16 -4.48 -7.70 10.62
C ARG A 16 -3.21 -6.86 10.57
N LEU A 17 -2.43 -6.98 9.50
CA LEU A 17 -1.22 -6.17 9.35
C LEU A 17 -1.54 -4.69 9.26
N ILE A 18 -2.54 -4.30 8.45
CA ILE A 18 -2.97 -2.90 8.35
C ILE A 18 -3.44 -2.39 9.71
N ALA A 19 -4.26 -3.16 10.42
CA ALA A 19 -4.80 -2.77 11.73
C ALA A 19 -3.69 -2.53 12.75
N SER A 20 -2.57 -3.22 12.64
CA SER A 20 -1.43 -3.03 13.55
C SER A 20 -0.80 -1.65 13.43
N PHE A 21 -1.12 -0.89 12.36
CA PHE A 21 -0.64 0.46 12.14
C PHE A 21 -1.71 1.54 12.38
N GLN A 22 -2.86 1.18 12.97
CA GLN A 22 -3.97 2.11 13.13
C GLN A 22 -3.54 3.42 13.80
N CYS A 23 -2.71 3.35 14.86
CA CYS A 23 -2.27 4.55 15.58
C CYS A 23 -1.53 5.54 14.68
N GLU A 24 -0.81 5.04 13.67
CA GLU A 24 -0.05 5.87 12.74
C GLU A 24 -0.89 6.30 11.54
N LEU A 25 -1.95 5.58 11.20
CA LEU A 25 -2.74 5.84 10.00
C LEU A 25 -3.90 6.81 10.25
N THR A 26 -4.45 6.81 11.47
CA THR A 26 -5.60 7.66 11.80
C THR A 26 -5.16 8.90 12.58
N ASP A 27 -5.88 10.02 12.39
CA ASP A 27 -5.57 11.28 13.08
C ASP A 27 -5.78 11.14 14.59
N ASP A 28 -6.80 10.37 14.99
CA ASP A 28 -7.02 9.98 16.39
C ASP A 28 -6.52 8.55 16.55
N PRO A 29 -5.57 8.28 17.47
CA PRO A 29 -5.03 6.91 17.65
C PRO A 29 -6.10 5.87 17.96
N SER A 30 -7.24 6.26 18.54
CA SER A 30 -8.36 5.35 18.81
C SER A 30 -9.15 4.99 17.54
N GLY A 31 -8.91 5.70 16.44
CA GLY A 31 -9.66 5.52 15.20
C GLY A 31 -10.95 6.35 15.15
N ALA A 32 -11.24 7.15 16.17
CA ALA A 32 -12.43 7.98 16.19
C ALA A 32 -12.41 8.96 15.01
N GLY A 33 -13.52 9.05 14.29
CA GLY A 33 -13.63 9.88 13.08
C GLY A 33 -13.12 9.21 11.82
N ALA A 34 -12.48 8.05 11.91
CA ALA A 34 -11.91 7.33 10.77
C ALA A 34 -12.69 6.05 10.42
N GLU A 35 -13.96 5.97 10.82
CA GLU A 35 -14.76 4.75 10.64
C GLU A 35 -14.88 4.35 9.18
N ALA A 36 -15.05 5.32 8.27
CA ALA A 36 -15.12 5.03 6.83
C ALA A 36 -13.81 4.46 6.30
N TYR A 37 -12.67 5.02 6.72
CA TYR A 37 -11.37 4.50 6.33
C TYR A 37 -11.17 3.08 6.88
N LEU A 38 -11.47 2.88 8.18
CA LEU A 38 -11.28 1.57 8.82
C LEU A 38 -12.16 0.50 8.17
N ALA A 39 -13.37 0.84 7.77
CA ALA A 39 -14.24 -0.08 7.02
C ALA A 39 -13.62 -0.44 5.66
N SER A 40 -12.91 0.50 5.02
CA SER A 40 -12.29 0.28 3.71
C SER A 40 -11.07 -0.64 3.76
N VAL A 41 -10.54 -0.94 4.96
CA VAL A 41 -9.41 -1.85 5.15
C VAL A 41 -9.77 -3.04 6.05
N SER A 42 -11.05 -3.32 6.18
CA SER A 42 -11.55 -4.50 6.91
C SER A 42 -11.24 -5.79 6.17
N VAL A 43 -11.40 -6.92 6.85
CA VAL A 43 -11.23 -8.25 6.22
C VAL A 43 -12.16 -8.39 5.01
N GLU A 44 -13.43 -7.97 5.16
CA GLU A 44 -14.41 -8.06 4.08
C GLU A 44 -14.01 -7.20 2.88
N ALA A 45 -13.55 -5.97 3.14
CA ALA A 45 -13.12 -5.08 2.07
C ALA A 45 -11.89 -5.63 1.35
N GLU A 46 -10.89 -6.12 2.09
CA GLU A 46 -9.69 -6.69 1.48
C GLU A 46 -10.01 -7.94 0.66
N ARG A 47 -10.95 -8.77 1.15
CA ARG A 47 -11.39 -9.94 0.39
C ARG A 47 -12.02 -9.54 -0.94
N GLU A 48 -12.83 -8.49 -0.97
CA GLU A 48 -13.40 -7.97 -2.21
C GLU A 48 -12.33 -7.45 -3.16
N TYR A 49 -11.34 -6.69 -2.65
CA TYR A 49 -10.24 -6.22 -3.49
C TYR A 49 -9.46 -7.39 -4.10
N LEU A 50 -9.23 -8.43 -3.33
CA LEU A 50 -8.48 -9.62 -3.78
C LEU A 50 -9.22 -10.40 -4.87
N THR A 51 -10.54 -10.24 -4.97
CA THR A 51 -11.33 -10.87 -6.05
C THR A 51 -11.49 -9.97 -7.28
N SER A 52 -11.08 -8.70 -7.18
CA SER A 52 -11.26 -7.72 -8.26
C SER A 52 -10.00 -7.62 -9.12
N ALA A 53 -10.16 -7.65 -10.44
CA ALA A 53 -9.03 -7.48 -11.35
C ALA A 53 -8.41 -6.08 -11.29
N ARG A 54 -9.09 -5.11 -10.68
CA ARG A 54 -8.55 -3.74 -10.50
C ARG A 54 -7.42 -3.68 -9.49
N TYR A 55 -7.40 -4.61 -8.53
CA TYR A 55 -6.44 -4.61 -7.43
C TYR A 55 -5.53 -5.82 -7.55
N ARG A 56 -4.23 -5.59 -7.62
CA ARG A 56 -3.25 -6.66 -7.71
C ARG A 56 -2.29 -6.58 -6.53
N TYR A 57 -2.11 -7.72 -5.88
CA TYR A 57 -1.34 -7.83 -4.65
C TYR A 57 -0.09 -8.65 -4.85
N LEU A 58 1.02 -8.21 -4.24
CA LEU A 58 2.21 -9.04 -4.02
C LEU A 58 2.45 -9.13 -2.52
N LEU A 59 2.56 -10.34 -2.01
CA LEU A 59 2.72 -10.63 -0.59
C LEU A 59 4.07 -11.30 -0.34
N ALA A 60 4.75 -10.85 0.72
CA ALA A 60 6.00 -11.45 1.18
C ALA A 60 5.75 -12.18 2.50
N TYR A 61 5.98 -13.49 2.51
CA TYR A 61 5.83 -14.32 3.70
C TYR A 61 7.19 -14.76 4.21
N ALA A 62 7.37 -14.65 5.53
CA ALA A 62 8.47 -15.25 6.26
C ALA A 62 7.88 -16.47 6.99
N GLY A 63 8.04 -17.67 6.41
CA GLY A 63 7.33 -18.84 6.90
C GLY A 63 5.82 -18.64 6.77
N SER A 64 5.10 -18.74 7.89
CA SER A 64 3.65 -18.53 7.92
C SER A 64 3.25 -17.09 8.24
N GLN A 65 4.22 -16.20 8.52
CA GLN A 65 3.94 -14.81 8.89
C GLN A 65 3.99 -13.91 7.67
N LEU A 66 2.94 -13.10 7.49
CA LEU A 66 2.96 -12.05 6.47
C LEU A 66 3.93 -10.95 6.91
N ALA A 67 5.04 -10.82 6.18
CA ALA A 67 6.06 -9.83 6.48
C ALA A 67 5.79 -8.47 5.84
N GLY A 68 5.07 -8.45 4.72
CA GLY A 68 4.71 -7.21 4.05
C GLY A 68 3.95 -7.48 2.77
N PHE A 69 3.35 -6.44 2.21
CA PHE A 69 2.66 -6.57 0.95
C PHE A 69 2.51 -5.21 0.26
N ILE A 70 2.27 -5.25 -1.03
CA ILE A 70 1.98 -4.07 -1.85
C ILE A 70 0.74 -4.36 -2.70
N THR A 71 -0.09 -3.34 -2.90
CA THR A 71 -1.27 -3.42 -3.76
C THR A 71 -1.25 -2.30 -4.76
N ILE A 72 -1.42 -2.63 -6.04
CA ILE A 72 -1.54 -1.67 -7.13
C ILE A 72 -2.97 -1.73 -7.66
N ARG A 73 -3.61 -0.56 -7.75
CA ARG A 73 -4.96 -0.43 -8.30
C ARG A 73 -4.89 0.16 -9.71
N ASP A 74 -5.63 -0.44 -10.63
CA ASP A 74 -5.74 0.01 -12.02
C ASP A 74 -4.39 0.15 -12.73
N GLY A 75 -3.37 -0.56 -12.25
CA GLY A 75 -2.04 -0.58 -12.85
C GLY A 75 -1.21 0.69 -12.67
N SER A 76 -1.68 1.69 -11.94
CA SER A 76 -0.99 2.98 -11.82
C SER A 76 -1.16 3.68 -10.47
N HIS A 77 -1.95 3.15 -9.56
CA HIS A 77 -2.09 3.73 -8.22
C HIS A 77 -1.59 2.75 -7.16
N LEU A 78 -0.60 3.20 -6.38
CA LEU A 78 -0.11 2.41 -5.26
C LEU A 78 -1.12 2.56 -4.11
N PHE A 79 -1.93 1.51 -3.90
CA PHE A 79 -3.05 1.55 -2.97
C PHE A 79 -2.63 1.20 -1.54
N HIS A 80 -1.82 0.14 -1.39
CA HIS A 80 -1.28 -0.28 -0.09
C HIS A 80 0.20 -0.60 -0.21
N LEU A 81 0.97 -0.26 0.81
CA LEU A 81 2.33 -0.75 1.02
C LEU A 81 2.56 -0.80 2.53
N PHE A 82 2.68 -2.02 3.06
CA PHE A 82 2.88 -2.23 4.49
C PHE A 82 3.98 -3.27 4.70
N VAL A 83 4.85 -3.01 5.66
CA VAL A 83 5.89 -3.94 6.10
C VAL A 83 5.77 -4.08 7.61
N GLU A 84 5.64 -5.33 8.09
CA GLU A 84 5.55 -5.63 9.50
C GLU A 84 6.78 -5.08 10.23
N ARG A 85 6.61 -4.58 11.46
CA ARG A 85 7.63 -3.78 12.15
C ARG A 85 8.97 -4.48 12.29
N THR A 86 8.96 -5.78 12.59
CA THR A 86 10.20 -6.54 12.76
C THR A 86 10.91 -6.83 11.45
N HIS A 87 10.25 -6.61 10.32
CA HIS A 87 10.82 -6.81 8.98
C HIS A 87 11.18 -5.50 8.28
N GLN A 88 11.03 -4.37 8.96
CA GLN A 88 11.38 -3.07 8.40
C GLN A 88 12.89 -2.86 8.37
N ARG A 89 13.34 -1.91 7.54
CA ARG A 89 14.76 -1.54 7.37
C ARG A 89 15.64 -2.68 6.85
N GLN A 90 15.04 -3.63 6.13
CA GLN A 90 15.75 -4.75 5.51
C GLN A 90 15.57 -4.74 3.98
N GLY A 91 15.07 -3.64 3.43
CA GLY A 91 14.88 -3.51 2.00
C GLY A 91 13.63 -4.18 1.45
N LEU A 92 12.71 -4.68 2.30
CA LEU A 92 11.54 -5.39 1.82
C LEU A 92 10.57 -4.47 1.08
N ALA A 93 10.33 -3.25 1.57
CA ALA A 93 9.46 -2.30 0.88
C ALA A 93 9.96 -2.03 -0.54
N ARG A 94 11.28 -1.85 -0.70
CA ARG A 94 11.88 -1.63 -2.02
C ARG A 94 11.74 -2.85 -2.92
N ARG A 95 11.95 -4.04 -2.38
CA ARG A 95 11.77 -5.28 -3.17
C ARG A 95 10.34 -5.43 -3.65
N LEU A 96 9.37 -5.17 -2.79
CA LEU A 96 7.95 -5.21 -3.17
C LEU A 96 7.64 -4.17 -4.23
N TRP A 97 8.12 -2.93 -4.05
CA TRP A 97 7.91 -1.87 -5.01
C TRP A 97 8.53 -2.19 -6.38
N GLU A 98 9.79 -2.61 -6.40
CA GLU A 98 10.48 -2.91 -7.64
C GLU A 98 9.81 -4.05 -8.41
N GLN A 99 9.36 -5.09 -7.70
CA GLN A 99 8.65 -6.19 -8.33
C GLN A 99 7.28 -5.75 -8.83
N ALA A 100 6.56 -4.93 -8.06
CA ALA A 100 5.28 -4.39 -8.48
C ALA A 100 5.43 -3.50 -9.72
N LEU A 101 6.46 -2.68 -9.77
CA LEU A 101 6.74 -1.83 -10.91
C LEU A 101 6.93 -2.65 -12.19
N ARG A 102 7.63 -3.78 -12.09
CA ARG A 102 7.87 -4.66 -13.23
C ARG A 102 6.62 -5.46 -13.64
N GLU A 103 5.85 -5.93 -12.66
CA GLU A 103 4.83 -6.96 -12.91
C GLU A 103 3.41 -6.44 -12.83
N LEU A 104 3.14 -5.39 -12.05
CA LEU A 104 1.78 -4.94 -11.78
C LEU A 104 1.41 -3.63 -12.47
N GLY A 105 2.40 -2.90 -12.99
CA GLY A 105 2.13 -1.65 -13.69
C GLY A 105 1.46 -1.91 -15.03
N ALA A 106 0.43 -1.11 -15.37
CA ALA A 106 -0.18 -1.19 -16.69
C ALA A 106 0.85 -0.76 -17.73
N PRO A 107 0.94 -1.45 -18.88
CA PRO A 107 1.92 -1.08 -19.93
C PRO A 107 1.79 0.37 -20.36
N ARG A 108 0.57 0.90 -20.44
CA ARG A 108 0.33 2.28 -20.85
C ARG A 108 0.81 3.30 -19.80
N SER A 109 1.02 2.90 -18.55
CA SER A 109 1.48 3.84 -17.52
C SER A 109 2.94 4.22 -17.70
N GLN A 110 3.73 3.36 -18.35
CA GLN A 110 5.16 3.57 -18.58
C GLN A 110 5.93 3.90 -17.30
N GLY A 111 5.50 3.31 -16.18
CA GLY A 111 6.12 3.55 -14.89
C GLY A 111 5.62 4.78 -14.14
N ALA A 112 4.58 5.45 -14.66
CA ALA A 112 3.92 6.55 -13.95
C ALA A 112 2.98 5.98 -12.89
N PHE A 113 3.09 6.47 -11.66
CA PHE A 113 2.27 6.03 -10.53
C PHE A 113 1.84 7.21 -9.68
N THR A 114 0.71 7.02 -8.99
CA THR A 114 0.27 7.93 -7.93
C THR A 114 0.20 7.17 -6.62
N VAL A 115 0.25 7.89 -5.51
CA VAL A 115 0.06 7.36 -4.16
C VAL A 115 -0.51 8.44 -3.27
N ASN A 116 -1.36 8.06 -2.32
CA ASN A 116 -1.75 8.92 -1.21
C ASN A 116 -0.95 8.46 0.00
N SER A 117 0.16 9.13 0.26
CA SER A 117 1.11 8.68 1.28
C SER A 117 0.65 9.08 2.68
N SER A 118 0.68 8.13 3.64
CA SER A 118 0.66 8.53 5.03
C SER A 118 1.84 9.49 5.29
N LEU A 119 1.72 10.35 6.29
CA LEU A 119 2.76 11.37 6.51
C LEU A 119 4.09 10.73 6.91
N LEU A 120 4.05 9.59 7.61
CA LEU A 120 5.27 8.87 8.00
C LEU A 120 5.95 8.16 6.84
N ALA A 121 5.23 7.81 5.80
CA ALA A 121 5.77 7.06 4.67
C ALA A 121 6.35 7.95 3.57
N VAL A 122 6.19 9.27 3.66
CA VAL A 122 6.69 10.19 2.63
C VAL A 122 8.15 9.94 2.27
N PRO A 123 9.08 9.76 3.24
CA PRO A 123 10.48 9.50 2.87
C PRO A 123 10.67 8.22 2.06
N VAL A 124 9.86 7.19 2.32
CA VAL A 124 9.93 5.93 1.57
C VAL A 124 9.55 6.17 0.11
N TYR A 125 8.44 6.87 -0.13
CA TYR A 125 8.00 7.14 -1.50
C TYR A 125 8.94 8.10 -2.23
N ARG A 126 9.52 9.07 -1.53
CA ARG A 126 10.56 9.91 -2.13
C ARG A 126 11.74 9.08 -2.62
N ALA A 127 12.15 8.08 -1.84
CA ALA A 127 13.23 7.18 -2.23
C ALA A 127 12.88 6.35 -3.47
N PHE A 128 11.58 6.14 -3.73
CA PHE A 128 11.11 5.43 -4.93
C PHE A 128 10.90 6.36 -6.14
N GLY A 129 11.19 7.65 -5.99
CA GLY A 129 11.05 8.61 -7.08
C GLY A 129 9.73 9.38 -7.10
N PHE A 130 8.89 9.24 -6.07
CA PHE A 130 7.65 10.01 -5.97
C PHE A 130 7.95 11.42 -5.46
N VAL A 131 7.18 12.39 -5.94
CA VAL A 131 7.21 13.79 -5.49
C VAL A 131 5.78 14.23 -5.16
N PRO A 132 5.61 15.21 -4.24
CA PRO A 132 4.28 15.70 -3.93
C PRO A 132 3.57 16.23 -5.18
N SER A 133 2.28 15.92 -5.31
CA SER A 133 1.44 16.42 -6.40
C SER A 133 0.34 17.35 -5.90
N GLY A 134 0.31 17.61 -4.60
CA GLY A 134 -0.65 18.51 -3.96
C GLY A 134 -0.24 18.76 -2.51
N SER A 135 -1.09 19.45 -1.78
CA SER A 135 -0.89 19.68 -0.35
C SER A 135 -1.43 18.52 0.47
N THR A 136 -0.98 18.42 1.73
CA THR A 136 -1.52 17.45 2.69
C THR A 136 -3.04 17.65 2.83
N LYS A 137 -3.76 16.54 2.83
CA LYS A 137 -5.22 16.49 2.96
C LYS A 137 -5.59 15.70 4.19
N SER A 138 -6.72 16.08 4.80
CA SER A 138 -7.32 15.34 5.90
C SER A 138 -8.76 15.00 5.51
N VAL A 139 -9.06 13.73 5.37
CA VAL A 139 -10.38 13.23 4.93
C VAL A 139 -10.70 11.98 5.72
N ASP A 140 -11.93 11.89 6.24
CA ASP A 140 -12.42 10.71 6.95
C ASP A 140 -11.48 10.26 8.08
N GLY A 141 -10.90 11.21 8.82
CA GLY A 141 -10.06 10.93 9.98
C GLY A 141 -8.65 10.43 9.66
N ILE A 142 -8.22 10.56 8.42
CA ILE A 142 -6.84 10.26 8.01
C ILE A 142 -6.22 11.47 7.33
N SER A 143 -4.89 11.60 7.46
CA SER A 143 -4.13 12.66 6.80
C SER A 143 -3.13 12.04 5.85
N PHE A 144 -3.03 12.57 4.65
CA PHE A 144 -2.15 12.03 3.62
C PHE A 144 -1.64 13.11 2.69
N LEU A 145 -0.51 12.82 2.05
CA LEU A 145 0.10 13.65 1.02
C LEU A 145 -0.05 12.98 -0.33
N PRO A 146 -0.78 13.59 -1.29
CA PRO A 146 -0.80 13.06 -2.64
C PRO A 146 0.58 13.19 -3.29
N MET A 147 1.05 12.11 -3.89
CA MET A 147 2.35 12.08 -4.54
C MET A 147 2.24 11.39 -5.89
N GLN A 148 3.17 11.72 -6.79
CA GLN A 148 3.22 11.11 -8.11
C GLN A 148 4.67 10.77 -8.46
N ARG A 149 4.82 9.71 -9.23
CA ARG A 149 6.08 9.32 -9.86
C ARG A 149 5.91 9.46 -11.36
N PRO A 150 6.70 10.32 -12.01
CA PRO A 150 6.60 10.47 -13.47
C PRO A 150 6.97 9.18 -14.18
N GLY A 151 6.30 8.93 -15.31
CA GLY A 151 6.65 7.80 -16.15
C GLY A 151 7.91 8.07 -16.97
N SER A 152 8.45 6.99 -17.54
CA SER A 152 9.55 7.11 -18.47
C SER A 152 9.05 7.76 -19.77
N PRO A 153 9.84 8.62 -20.43
CA PRO A 153 9.48 9.13 -21.73
C PRO A 153 9.32 7.99 -22.74
N ALA A 154 8.39 8.14 -23.66
CA ALA A 154 8.16 7.16 -24.72
C ALA A 154 9.38 7.02 -25.64
#